data_9512fee4f0584259c4d5e4df6dd88753
#
_entry.id   9512fee4f0584259c4d5e4df6dd88753
#
_cell.length_a   1.000
_cell.length_b   1.000
_cell.length_c   1.000
_cell.angle_alpha   90.00
_cell.angle_beta   90.00
_cell.angle_gamma   90.00
#
_symmetry.space_group_name_H-M   'P 1'
#
loop_
_entity.id
_entity.type
_entity.pdbx_description
1 polymer ?
#
loop_
_entity_poly.entity_id
_entity_poly.type
_entity_poly.pdbx_seq_one_letter_code
_entity_poly.pdbx_strand_id
1 'polypeptide(L)'
;QKLNLFVTDPQSPETPDMYKPVPFFMSNRGYGIFMHTSAPVTCDFGQSHAQSMKLFMEDETMDFFIFFGEPKDILDEYTDVVGKPQMPPVWSFGTWMSRISYFSQAEAYDIAANLRKHQIPSDVIHLDTGWFTTDWECDYKFDPERFPDAQKMIDDLKADGFHISLWQLPYFTPHNNYYKELIEKGLYVKNAKGGMPFEDAVLEFSNLETVEWYQSKLEGLLKMGVGAIKVDFGEGAPLNGLYHSGRTG
;
A
#
# COMPACT_ATOMS: atom_id res chain seq x y z
N GLN A 1 -22.59 9.07 -14.78
CA GLN A 1 -21.84 9.00 -13.50
C GLN A 1 -20.77 10.08 -13.47
N LYS A 2 -20.58 10.71 -12.31
CA LYS A 2 -19.48 11.66 -12.07
C LYS A 2 -18.63 11.13 -10.92
N LEU A 3 -17.32 11.10 -11.14
CA LEU A 3 -16.32 10.54 -10.19
C LEU A 3 -15.25 11.59 -9.93
N ASN A 4 -14.86 11.75 -8.67
CA ASN A 4 -13.70 12.54 -8.28
C ASN A 4 -12.58 11.55 -7.92
N LEU A 5 -11.56 11.49 -8.75
CA LEU A 5 -10.41 10.61 -8.56
C LEU A 5 -9.37 11.36 -7.72
N PHE A 6 -9.46 11.15 -6.42
CA PHE A 6 -8.55 11.67 -5.43
C PHE A 6 -8.44 10.70 -4.26
N VAL A 7 -7.24 10.51 -3.72
CA VAL A 7 -7.02 9.60 -2.60
C VAL A 7 -7.60 10.20 -1.34
N THR A 8 -8.63 9.57 -0.80
CA THR A 8 -9.26 9.94 0.47
C THR A 8 -9.56 8.68 1.25
N ASP A 9 -9.22 8.64 2.53
CA ASP A 9 -9.62 7.54 3.39
C ASP A 9 -11.11 7.65 3.72
N PRO A 10 -11.97 6.77 3.15
CA PRO A 10 -13.41 6.87 3.34
C PRO A 10 -13.78 6.47 4.77
N GLN A 11 -14.55 7.31 5.44
CA GLN A 11 -15.04 7.06 6.80
C GLN A 11 -16.08 5.93 6.87
N SER A 12 -16.67 5.55 5.73
CA SER A 12 -17.60 4.43 5.61
C SER A 12 -17.68 3.94 4.17
N PRO A 13 -18.20 2.72 3.92
CA PRO A 13 -18.39 2.20 2.56
C PRO A 13 -19.49 2.93 1.76
N GLU A 14 -20.30 3.76 2.39
CA GLU A 14 -21.40 4.53 1.77
C GLU A 14 -20.99 5.97 1.41
N THR A 15 -19.79 6.16 0.88
CA THR A 15 -19.26 7.46 0.46
C THR A 15 -18.78 7.40 -0.98
N PRO A 16 -18.80 8.52 -1.72
CA PRO A 16 -18.22 8.60 -3.06
C PRO A 16 -16.68 8.69 -3.04
N ASP A 17 -16.07 8.77 -1.87
CA ASP A 17 -14.63 8.88 -1.71
C ASP A 17 -13.91 7.64 -2.20
N MET A 18 -12.71 7.82 -2.74
CA MET A 18 -11.91 6.74 -3.31
C MET A 18 -10.58 6.61 -2.58
N TYR A 19 -10.36 5.44 -2.00
CA TYR A 19 -9.15 5.12 -1.29
C TYR A 19 -7.94 4.94 -2.22
N LYS A 20 -8.15 4.37 -3.41
CA LYS A 20 -7.07 4.09 -4.37
C LYS A 20 -7.52 4.31 -5.82
N PRO A 21 -7.80 5.55 -6.21
CA PRO A 21 -8.18 5.83 -7.57
C PRO A 21 -6.98 5.68 -8.52
N VAL A 22 -7.27 5.20 -9.73
CA VAL A 22 -6.34 5.23 -10.86
C VAL A 22 -6.99 6.04 -11.97
N PRO A 23 -6.37 7.10 -12.50
CA PRO A 23 -6.96 7.96 -13.52
C PRO A 23 -6.89 7.34 -14.92
N PHE A 24 -7.30 6.07 -15.02
CA PHE A 24 -7.37 5.27 -16.23
C PHE A 24 -8.73 4.58 -16.33
N PHE A 25 -9.32 4.59 -17.52
CA PHE A 25 -10.52 3.83 -17.79
C PHE A 25 -10.54 3.29 -19.21
N MET A 26 -11.34 2.25 -19.43
CA MET A 26 -11.59 1.67 -20.74
C MET A 26 -13.06 1.75 -21.09
N SER A 27 -13.34 1.89 -22.38
CA SER A 27 -14.67 1.86 -22.97
C SER A 27 -14.87 0.57 -23.79
N ASN A 28 -16.08 0.02 -23.75
CA ASN A 28 -16.50 -1.06 -24.64
C ASN A 28 -16.60 -0.64 -26.13
N ARG A 29 -16.22 0.59 -26.43
CA ARG A 29 -16.10 1.11 -27.81
C ARG A 29 -14.68 1.02 -28.36
N GLY A 30 -13.79 0.26 -27.71
CA GLY A 30 -12.44 0.00 -28.17
C GLY A 30 -11.45 1.15 -27.97
N TYR A 31 -11.59 1.88 -26.85
CA TYR A 31 -10.58 2.87 -26.45
C TYR A 31 -10.40 2.91 -24.93
N GLY A 32 -9.22 3.36 -24.50
CA GLY A 32 -8.90 3.69 -23.11
C GLY A 32 -8.32 5.09 -23.00
N ILE A 33 -8.47 5.73 -21.86
CA ILE A 33 -7.88 7.05 -21.58
C ILE A 33 -7.15 6.98 -20.24
N PHE A 34 -5.91 7.42 -20.21
CA PHE A 34 -5.09 7.62 -19.02
C PHE A 34 -4.75 9.10 -18.87
N MET A 35 -5.14 9.68 -17.74
CA MET A 35 -4.75 11.04 -17.35
C MET A 35 -3.45 10.95 -16.56
N HIS A 36 -2.34 11.38 -17.18
CA HIS A 36 -1.01 11.27 -16.58
C HIS A 36 -0.76 12.42 -15.59
N THR A 37 -1.36 12.32 -14.42
CA THR A 37 -1.25 13.33 -13.37
C THR A 37 -1.39 12.72 -11.99
N SER A 38 -0.81 13.36 -10.98
CA SER A 38 -1.09 13.14 -9.56
C SER A 38 -2.10 14.16 -8.98
N ALA A 39 -2.50 15.17 -9.77
CA ALA A 39 -3.52 16.12 -9.35
C ALA A 39 -4.92 15.49 -9.31
N PRO A 40 -5.86 16.06 -8.54
CA PRO A 40 -7.24 15.62 -8.54
C PRO A 40 -7.86 15.63 -9.94
N VAL A 41 -8.53 14.54 -10.33
CA VAL A 41 -9.21 14.40 -11.62
C VAL A 41 -10.71 14.20 -11.41
N THR A 42 -11.53 14.98 -12.09
CA THR A 42 -12.98 14.76 -12.17
C THR A 42 -13.34 14.16 -13.52
N CYS A 43 -14.00 13.00 -13.50
CA CYS A 43 -14.54 12.34 -14.67
C CYS A 43 -16.08 12.43 -14.66
N ASP A 44 -16.67 13.08 -15.64
CA ASP A 44 -18.13 13.13 -15.83
C ASP A 44 -18.53 12.31 -17.08
N PHE A 45 -19.04 11.12 -16.84
CA PHE A 45 -19.49 10.19 -17.87
C PHE A 45 -20.98 10.39 -18.15
N GLY A 46 -21.34 11.54 -18.71
CA GLY A 46 -22.71 11.82 -19.16
C GLY A 46 -23.69 12.21 -18.05
N GLN A 47 -23.24 12.52 -16.84
CA GLN A 47 -24.14 12.94 -15.76
C GLN A 47 -24.65 14.35 -15.96
N SER A 48 -23.75 15.31 -16.25
CA SER A 48 -24.15 16.69 -16.50
C SER A 48 -24.78 16.86 -17.88
N HIS A 49 -24.30 16.11 -18.88
CA HIS A 49 -24.82 16.12 -20.26
C HIS A 49 -24.75 14.71 -20.85
N ALA A 50 -25.90 14.10 -21.14
CA ALA A 50 -26.00 12.70 -21.56
C ALA A 50 -25.18 12.32 -22.82
N GLN A 51 -24.87 13.28 -23.67
CA GLN A 51 -24.11 13.07 -24.92
C GLN A 51 -22.65 13.49 -24.85
N SER A 52 -22.11 13.80 -23.64
CA SER A 52 -20.75 14.24 -23.49
C SER A 52 -20.05 13.55 -22.33
N MET A 53 -18.76 13.29 -22.51
CA MET A 53 -17.83 12.98 -21.44
C MET A 53 -16.96 14.20 -21.19
N LYS A 54 -16.73 14.54 -19.92
CA LYS A 54 -15.85 15.63 -19.52
C LYS A 54 -14.80 15.09 -18.55
N LEU A 55 -13.56 15.41 -18.84
CA LEU A 55 -12.43 15.16 -17.94
C LEU A 55 -11.88 16.52 -17.51
N PHE A 56 -11.78 16.71 -16.23
CA PHE A 56 -11.23 17.94 -15.63
C PHE A 56 -10.10 17.56 -14.70
N MET A 57 -9.03 18.33 -14.72
CA MET A 57 -7.82 18.12 -13.94
C MET A 57 -7.40 19.44 -13.31
N GLU A 58 -7.04 19.41 -12.05
CA GLU A 58 -6.60 20.59 -11.29
C GLU A 58 -5.11 20.83 -11.47
N ASP A 59 -4.67 21.09 -12.70
CA ASP A 59 -3.28 21.36 -13.05
C ASP A 59 -3.20 22.41 -14.16
N GLU A 60 -2.06 23.08 -14.31
CA GLU A 60 -1.79 24.05 -15.36
C GLU A 60 -1.53 23.39 -16.72
N THR A 61 -1.14 22.12 -16.70
CA THR A 61 -0.87 21.32 -17.90
C THR A 61 -1.74 20.08 -17.93
N MET A 62 -2.20 19.66 -19.11
CA MET A 62 -2.94 18.43 -19.30
C MET A 62 -2.12 17.46 -20.14
N ASP A 63 -1.62 16.41 -19.49
CA ASP A 63 -0.98 15.27 -20.13
C ASP A 63 -1.88 14.04 -20.07
N PHE A 64 -2.16 13.43 -21.22
CA PHE A 64 -3.01 12.25 -21.27
C PHE A 64 -2.69 11.37 -22.47
N PHE A 65 -3.01 10.08 -22.35
CA PHE A 65 -2.85 9.08 -23.39
C PHE A 65 -4.20 8.53 -23.81
N ILE A 66 -4.38 8.28 -25.10
CA ILE A 66 -5.55 7.58 -25.64
C ILE A 66 -5.03 6.31 -26.32
N PHE A 67 -5.55 5.18 -25.88
CA PHE A 67 -5.24 3.85 -26.41
C PHE A 67 -6.43 3.34 -27.22
N PHE A 68 -6.18 2.58 -28.29
CA PHE A 68 -7.23 2.01 -29.14
C PHE A 68 -7.02 0.53 -29.34
N GLY A 69 -8.10 -0.28 -29.28
CA GLY A 69 -8.06 -1.71 -29.50
C GLY A 69 -9.00 -2.49 -28.60
N GLU A 70 -8.77 -3.79 -28.54
CA GLU A 70 -9.43 -4.66 -27.57
C GLU A 70 -8.89 -4.41 -26.16
N PRO A 71 -9.62 -4.74 -25.08
CA PRO A 71 -9.21 -4.45 -23.72
C PRO A 71 -7.80 -4.94 -23.35
N LYS A 72 -7.38 -6.08 -23.86
CA LYS A 72 -6.02 -6.62 -23.62
C LYS A 72 -4.94 -5.79 -24.30
N ASP A 73 -5.21 -5.28 -25.52
CA ASP A 73 -4.27 -4.47 -26.26
C ASP A 73 -4.10 -3.10 -25.61
N ILE A 74 -5.23 -2.50 -25.15
CA ILE A 74 -5.26 -1.26 -24.38
C ILE A 74 -4.46 -1.39 -23.07
N LEU A 75 -4.60 -2.53 -22.35
CA LEU A 75 -3.84 -2.77 -21.12
C LEU A 75 -2.33 -2.97 -21.40
N ASP A 76 -1.99 -3.61 -22.50
CA ASP A 76 -0.60 -3.81 -22.89
C ASP A 76 0.07 -2.45 -23.18
N GLU A 77 -0.55 -1.61 -24.02
CA GLU A 77 -0.07 -0.25 -24.32
C GLU A 77 -0.03 0.64 -23.06
N TYR A 78 -1.06 0.59 -22.20
CA TYR A 78 -1.07 1.32 -20.93
C TYR A 78 0.09 0.91 -20.04
N THR A 79 0.35 -0.39 -19.91
CA THR A 79 1.45 -0.89 -19.08
C THR A 79 2.83 -0.65 -19.72
N ASP A 80 2.92 -0.43 -21.01
CA ASP A 80 4.16 0.06 -21.66
C ASP A 80 4.49 1.50 -21.22
N VAL A 81 3.46 2.33 -20.97
CA VAL A 81 3.62 3.70 -20.49
C VAL A 81 3.96 3.77 -18.99
N VAL A 82 3.20 3.03 -18.15
CA VAL A 82 3.31 3.13 -16.69
C VAL A 82 4.23 2.08 -16.05
N GLY A 83 4.73 1.15 -16.83
CA GLY A 83 5.53 0.01 -16.39
C GLY A 83 4.73 -1.28 -16.27
N LYS A 84 5.29 -2.37 -16.76
CA LYS A 84 4.70 -3.71 -16.63
C LYS A 84 4.97 -4.28 -15.23
N PRO A 85 3.97 -4.90 -14.58
CA PRO A 85 4.17 -5.55 -13.30
C PRO A 85 5.12 -6.75 -13.43
N GLN A 86 5.86 -7.02 -12.37
CA GLN A 86 6.61 -8.27 -12.24
C GLN A 86 5.61 -9.46 -12.19
N MET A 87 5.98 -10.59 -12.78
CA MET A 87 5.17 -11.81 -12.67
C MET A 87 5.17 -12.27 -11.19
N PRO A 88 4.02 -12.25 -10.51
CA PRO A 88 3.97 -12.68 -9.11
C PRO A 88 4.08 -14.22 -9.02
N PRO A 89 4.57 -14.76 -7.90
CA PRO A 89 4.64 -16.19 -7.69
C PRO A 89 3.23 -16.82 -7.61
N VAL A 90 3.09 -18.07 -8.06
CA VAL A 90 1.77 -18.73 -8.15
C VAL A 90 1.03 -18.76 -6.83
N TRP A 91 1.70 -18.97 -5.71
CA TRP A 91 1.09 -18.99 -4.37
C TRP A 91 0.38 -17.66 -3.99
N SER A 92 0.79 -16.55 -4.60
CA SER A 92 0.16 -15.24 -4.30
C SER A 92 -1.26 -15.12 -4.82
N PHE A 93 -1.69 -15.99 -5.72
CA PHE A 93 -3.07 -16.10 -6.22
C PHE A 93 -3.94 -17.04 -5.38
N GLY A 94 -3.37 -17.68 -4.36
CA GLY A 94 -4.09 -18.56 -3.45
C GLY A 94 -4.83 -17.80 -2.34
N THR A 95 -5.30 -18.55 -1.36
CA THR A 95 -6.04 -17.98 -0.22
C THR A 95 -5.09 -17.41 0.82
N TRP A 96 -5.29 -16.15 1.16
CA TRP A 96 -4.61 -15.44 2.23
C TRP A 96 -5.49 -15.45 3.48
N MET A 97 -5.11 -16.23 4.48
CA MET A 97 -5.84 -16.29 5.73
C MET A 97 -5.39 -15.15 6.64
N SER A 98 -6.32 -14.29 6.97
CA SER A 98 -6.18 -13.20 7.91
C SER A 98 -7.49 -12.97 8.65
N ARG A 99 -7.41 -12.50 9.86
CA ARG A 99 -8.39 -11.63 10.52
C ARG A 99 -7.63 -10.40 10.95
N ILE A 100 -8.23 -9.39 11.56
CA ILE A 100 -7.52 -8.13 11.86
C ILE A 100 -6.08 -8.40 12.32
N SER A 101 -5.83 -9.31 13.26
CA SER A 101 -4.48 -9.80 13.55
C SER A 101 -4.49 -11.17 14.22
N TYR A 102 -3.37 -11.87 14.12
CA TYR A 102 -2.99 -12.99 15.00
C TYR A 102 -1.92 -12.46 15.95
N PHE A 103 -2.18 -12.54 17.25
CA PHE A 103 -1.37 -11.86 18.25
C PHE A 103 -0.26 -12.74 18.86
N SER A 104 -0.07 -13.96 18.39
CA SER A 104 0.99 -14.83 18.87
C SER A 104 1.40 -15.88 17.85
N GLN A 105 2.62 -16.37 18.01
CA GLN A 105 3.16 -17.51 17.27
C GLN A 105 2.28 -18.75 17.44
N ALA A 106 1.80 -19.01 18.66
CA ALA A 106 0.92 -20.15 18.95
C ALA A 106 -0.41 -20.05 18.17
N GLU A 107 -1.00 -18.85 18.10
CA GLU A 107 -2.22 -18.62 17.33
C GLU A 107 -2.01 -18.83 15.84
N ALA A 108 -0.89 -18.34 15.28
CA ALA A 108 -0.54 -18.56 13.88
C ALA A 108 -0.40 -20.04 13.53
N TYR A 109 0.23 -20.83 14.39
CA TYR A 109 0.33 -22.28 14.25
C TYR A 109 -1.03 -22.97 14.34
N ASP A 110 -1.87 -22.60 15.30
CA ASP A 110 -3.20 -23.21 15.46
C ASP A 110 -4.08 -22.98 14.24
N ILE A 111 -4.09 -21.78 13.70
CA ILE A 111 -4.84 -21.44 12.48
C ILE A 111 -4.31 -22.24 11.28
N ALA A 112 -3.01 -22.31 11.07
CA ALA A 112 -2.42 -23.08 9.98
C ALA A 112 -2.76 -24.57 10.09
N ALA A 113 -2.62 -25.15 11.29
CA ALA A 113 -2.95 -26.56 11.55
C ALA A 113 -4.45 -26.83 11.32
N ASN A 114 -5.34 -25.94 11.74
CA ASN A 114 -6.78 -26.10 11.51
C ASN A 114 -7.15 -26.00 10.04
N LEU A 115 -6.53 -25.11 9.24
CA LEU A 115 -6.72 -25.04 7.80
C LEU A 115 -6.37 -26.38 7.13
N ARG A 116 -5.23 -26.98 7.48
CA ARG A 116 -4.82 -28.30 6.95
C ARG A 116 -5.73 -29.42 7.42
N LYS A 117 -6.07 -29.45 8.72
CA LYS A 117 -6.98 -30.44 9.31
C LYS A 117 -8.35 -30.46 8.63
N HIS A 118 -8.88 -29.28 8.32
CA HIS A 118 -10.18 -29.15 7.66
C HIS A 118 -10.12 -29.14 6.15
N GLN A 119 -8.93 -29.39 5.57
CA GLN A 119 -8.69 -29.44 4.12
C GLN A 119 -9.11 -28.13 3.41
N ILE A 120 -8.91 -26.99 4.08
CA ILE A 120 -9.16 -25.67 3.51
C ILE A 120 -7.88 -25.21 2.81
N PRO A 121 -7.89 -25.07 1.47
CA PRO A 121 -6.73 -24.57 0.74
C PRO A 121 -6.37 -23.15 1.19
N SER A 122 -5.12 -22.95 1.59
CA SER A 122 -4.58 -21.65 1.93
C SER A 122 -3.08 -21.64 1.75
N ASP A 123 -2.57 -20.55 1.23
CA ASP A 123 -1.17 -20.37 0.84
C ASP A 123 -0.44 -19.37 1.71
N VAL A 124 -1.18 -18.43 2.34
CA VAL A 124 -0.59 -17.34 3.11
C VAL A 124 -1.27 -17.21 4.46
N ILE A 125 -0.47 -17.05 5.51
CA ILE A 125 -0.90 -16.53 6.81
C ILE A 125 -0.44 -15.07 6.91
N HIS A 126 -1.39 -14.16 7.07
CA HIS A 126 -1.13 -12.73 7.20
C HIS A 126 -1.21 -12.28 8.65
N LEU A 127 -0.12 -11.70 9.14
CA LEU A 127 -0.06 -11.03 10.44
C LEU A 127 -0.22 -9.53 10.21
N ASP A 128 -1.34 -8.99 10.68
CA ASP A 128 -1.67 -7.57 10.57
C ASP A 128 -0.98 -6.78 11.71
N THR A 129 -1.61 -5.77 12.32
CA THR A 129 -0.98 -4.82 13.25
C THR A 129 -0.32 -5.44 14.48
N GLY A 130 -0.70 -6.63 14.89
CA GLY A 130 -0.35 -7.24 16.18
C GLY A 130 0.96 -8.01 16.23
N TRP A 131 1.82 -7.99 15.22
CA TRP A 131 3.10 -8.71 15.28
C TRP A 131 4.25 -7.89 15.89
N PHE A 132 4.13 -6.54 15.92
CA PHE A 132 5.11 -5.64 16.51
C PHE A 132 5.22 -5.75 18.03
N THR A 133 6.26 -5.20 18.60
CA THR A 133 6.43 -5.11 20.06
C THR A 133 5.25 -4.39 20.74
N THR A 134 4.73 -3.36 20.11
CA THR A 134 3.49 -2.69 20.52
C THR A 134 2.54 -2.66 19.31
N ASP A 135 1.29 -3.04 19.51
CA ASP A 135 0.27 -3.03 18.46
C ASP A 135 0.19 -1.66 17.76
N TRP A 136 0.14 -1.65 16.43
CA TRP A 136 0.20 -0.47 15.56
C TRP A 136 1.54 0.30 15.52
N GLU A 137 2.46 0.09 16.44
CA GLU A 137 3.77 0.75 16.45
C GLU A 137 4.79 0.00 15.60
N CYS A 138 4.88 0.37 14.33
CA CYS A 138 5.68 -0.31 13.32
C CYS A 138 7.20 -0.20 13.61
N ASP A 139 7.74 -1.15 14.38
CA ASP A 139 9.16 -1.22 14.74
C ASP A 139 9.96 -2.28 13.97
N TYR A 140 9.32 -2.94 12.98
CA TYR A 140 9.90 -4.00 12.13
C TYR A 140 10.51 -5.16 12.90
N LYS A 141 10.00 -5.44 14.10
CA LYS A 141 10.44 -6.54 14.97
C LYS A 141 9.25 -7.33 15.47
N PHE A 142 9.41 -8.65 15.48
CA PHE A 142 8.47 -9.50 16.19
C PHE A 142 8.56 -9.27 17.69
N ASP A 143 7.42 -9.15 18.35
CA ASP A 143 7.35 -9.13 19.81
C ASP A 143 7.93 -10.44 20.39
N PRO A 144 8.99 -10.39 21.23
CA PRO A 144 9.67 -11.59 21.69
C PRO A 144 8.86 -12.44 22.69
N GLU A 145 7.84 -11.86 23.34
CA GLU A 145 6.97 -12.62 24.26
C GLU A 145 5.90 -13.39 23.49
N ARG A 146 5.34 -12.75 22.46
CA ARG A 146 4.25 -13.33 21.64
C ARG A 146 4.76 -14.18 20.48
N PHE A 147 5.93 -13.86 19.97
CA PHE A 147 6.62 -14.58 18.88
C PHE A 147 8.04 -14.96 19.31
N PRO A 148 8.20 -15.87 20.31
CA PRO A 148 9.49 -16.14 20.92
C PRO A 148 10.53 -16.73 19.98
N ASP A 149 10.11 -17.37 18.90
CA ASP A 149 10.99 -17.88 17.83
C ASP A 149 10.33 -17.65 16.46
N ALA A 150 10.28 -16.38 16.06
CA ALA A 150 9.66 -15.99 14.80
C ALA A 150 10.35 -16.60 13.58
N GLN A 151 11.68 -16.80 13.62
CA GLN A 151 12.40 -17.45 12.52
C GLN A 151 11.92 -18.89 12.35
N LYS A 152 11.87 -19.65 13.45
CA LYS A 152 11.37 -21.04 13.41
C LYS A 152 9.92 -21.09 12.96
N MET A 153 9.06 -20.16 13.40
CA MET A 153 7.67 -20.09 12.95
C MET A 153 7.57 -19.92 11.43
N ILE A 154 8.36 -19.01 10.87
CA ILE A 154 8.39 -18.76 9.41
C ILE A 154 8.85 -20.04 8.67
N ASP A 155 9.91 -20.68 9.15
CA ASP A 155 10.47 -21.88 8.53
C ASP A 155 9.50 -23.07 8.60
N ASP A 156 8.86 -23.31 9.75
CA ASP A 156 7.89 -24.38 9.95
C ASP A 156 6.65 -24.18 9.06
N LEU A 157 6.08 -22.97 9.05
CA LEU A 157 4.90 -22.66 8.24
C LEU A 157 5.22 -22.76 6.75
N LYS A 158 6.43 -22.37 6.34
CA LYS A 158 6.90 -22.55 4.97
C LYS A 158 7.05 -24.03 4.60
N ALA A 159 7.54 -24.87 5.52
CA ALA A 159 7.61 -26.33 5.31
C ALA A 159 6.22 -26.95 5.15
N ASP A 160 5.20 -26.40 5.83
CA ASP A 160 3.79 -26.77 5.69
C ASP A 160 3.09 -26.16 4.47
N GLY A 161 3.83 -25.44 3.60
CA GLY A 161 3.33 -24.82 2.37
C GLY A 161 2.59 -23.50 2.59
N PHE A 162 2.84 -22.79 3.70
CA PHE A 162 2.37 -21.43 3.90
C PHE A 162 3.49 -20.41 3.70
N HIS A 163 3.14 -19.24 3.20
CA HIS A 163 3.98 -18.06 3.22
C HIS A 163 3.49 -17.09 4.31
N ILE A 164 4.40 -16.38 4.96
CA ILE A 164 4.05 -15.33 5.91
C ILE A 164 3.99 -13.98 5.20
N SER A 165 2.90 -13.26 5.41
CA SER A 165 2.75 -11.86 5.03
C SER A 165 2.68 -10.99 6.29
N LEU A 166 3.39 -9.87 6.28
CA LEU A 166 3.42 -8.92 7.38
C LEU A 166 2.86 -7.57 6.97
N TRP A 167 2.08 -6.97 7.86
CA TRP A 167 1.58 -5.62 7.73
C TRP A 167 2.61 -4.57 8.19
N GLN A 168 2.58 -3.38 7.60
CA GLN A 168 3.31 -2.21 8.04
C GLN A 168 2.64 -0.93 7.51
N LEU A 169 2.98 0.21 8.09
CA LEU A 169 2.56 1.55 7.69
C LEU A 169 3.74 2.54 7.76
N PRO A 170 3.67 3.69 7.05
CA PRO A 170 4.76 4.64 6.99
C PRO A 170 4.66 5.78 8.03
N TYR A 171 3.93 5.59 9.13
CA TYR A 171 3.73 6.58 10.19
C TYR A 171 4.40 6.15 11.47
N PHE A 172 5.03 7.10 12.18
CA PHE A 172 5.76 6.83 13.42
C PHE A 172 5.36 7.83 14.48
N THR A 173 4.73 7.35 15.56
CA THR A 173 4.36 8.16 16.69
C THR A 173 5.55 8.45 17.60
N PRO A 174 5.49 9.44 18.50
CA PRO A 174 6.55 9.68 19.50
C PRO A 174 6.88 8.48 20.41
N HIS A 175 6.00 7.47 20.47
CA HIS A 175 6.21 6.23 21.23
C HIS A 175 6.98 5.17 20.45
N ASN A 176 7.11 5.33 19.13
CA ASN A 176 7.81 4.37 18.29
C ASN A 176 9.32 4.45 18.52
N ASN A 177 9.99 3.30 18.58
CA ASN A 177 11.42 3.17 18.80
C ASN A 177 12.29 3.89 17.77
N TYR A 178 11.78 4.10 16.55
CA TYR A 178 12.49 4.79 15.47
C TYR A 178 12.18 6.29 15.38
N TYR A 179 11.19 6.79 16.13
CA TYR A 179 10.76 8.19 16.01
C TYR A 179 11.92 9.18 16.16
N LYS A 180 12.72 9.02 17.24
CA LYS A 180 13.86 9.89 17.51
C LYS A 180 14.88 9.88 16.36
N GLU A 181 15.21 8.70 15.84
CA GLU A 181 16.13 8.56 14.72
C GLU A 181 15.62 9.29 13.46
N LEU A 182 14.33 9.11 13.14
CA LEU A 182 13.70 9.74 11.97
C LEU A 182 13.71 11.27 12.08
N ILE A 183 13.45 11.81 13.28
CA ILE A 183 13.49 13.25 13.51
C ILE A 183 14.91 13.80 13.41
N GLU A 184 15.89 13.18 14.07
CA GLU A 184 17.27 13.62 14.08
C GLU A 184 17.91 13.59 12.68
N LYS A 185 17.53 12.61 11.84
CA LYS A 185 18.01 12.47 10.46
C LYS A 185 17.17 13.25 9.44
N GLY A 186 16.01 13.79 9.84
CA GLY A 186 15.12 14.50 8.92
C GLY A 186 14.47 13.60 7.85
N LEU A 187 14.18 12.33 8.19
CA LEU A 187 13.62 11.33 7.25
C LEU A 187 12.09 11.38 7.16
N TYR A 188 11.49 12.47 7.53
CA TYR A 188 10.04 12.64 7.57
C TYR A 188 9.58 13.88 6.82
N VAL A 189 8.34 13.83 6.32
CA VAL A 189 7.69 14.98 5.67
C VAL A 189 7.33 16.03 6.71
N LYS A 190 7.57 17.30 6.41
CA LYS A 190 7.10 18.43 7.23
C LYS A 190 5.79 18.97 6.66
N ASN A 191 4.88 19.45 7.52
CA ASN A 191 3.72 20.18 7.04
C ASN A 191 4.14 21.52 6.41
N ALA A 192 3.21 22.23 5.77
CA ALA A 192 3.48 23.50 5.08
C ALA A 192 4.09 24.61 5.96
N LYS A 193 3.98 24.50 7.29
CA LYS A 193 4.55 25.44 8.26
C LYS A 193 5.90 24.97 8.81
N GLY A 194 6.43 23.86 8.31
CA GLY A 194 7.70 23.27 8.75
C GLY A 194 7.61 22.42 10.03
N GLY A 195 6.40 22.22 10.55
CA GLY A 195 6.14 21.35 11.72
C GLY A 195 5.77 19.93 11.34
N MET A 196 5.35 19.15 12.35
CA MET A 196 4.90 17.77 12.19
C MET A 196 3.55 17.68 11.48
N PRO A 197 3.33 16.68 10.59
CA PRO A 197 2.01 16.36 10.05
C PRO A 197 1.03 15.87 11.13
N PHE A 198 -0.22 15.65 10.75
CA PHE A 198 -1.25 15.09 11.63
C PHE A 198 -0.93 13.64 12.07
N GLU A 199 -0.37 12.84 11.15
CA GLU A 199 0.03 11.44 11.40
C GLU A 199 1.45 11.32 11.98
N ASP A 200 1.92 12.31 12.73
CA ASP A 200 3.28 12.38 13.28
C ASP A 200 4.38 12.26 12.21
N ALA A 201 5.42 11.44 12.42
CA ALA A 201 6.50 11.31 11.45
C ALA A 201 6.10 10.39 10.29
N VAL A 202 5.65 10.98 9.19
CA VAL A 202 5.40 10.31 7.91
C VAL A 202 6.70 10.22 7.11
N LEU A 203 7.07 9.02 6.64
CA LEU A 203 8.31 8.84 5.87
C LEU A 203 8.35 9.67 4.58
N GLU A 204 9.47 10.29 4.33
CA GLU A 204 9.71 11.19 3.19
C GLU A 204 10.46 10.48 2.06
N PHE A 205 9.75 9.79 1.18
CA PHE A 205 10.33 8.94 0.13
C PHE A 205 10.95 9.68 -1.05
N SER A 206 10.86 11.00 -1.14
CA SER A 206 11.65 11.76 -2.12
C SER A 206 13.11 11.96 -1.67
N ASN A 207 13.44 11.62 -0.41
CA ASN A 207 14.79 11.57 0.13
C ASN A 207 15.36 10.16 0.00
N LEU A 208 16.46 10.00 -0.71
CA LEU A 208 17.12 8.69 -0.91
C LEU A 208 17.57 8.05 0.41
N GLU A 209 17.98 8.84 1.41
CA GLU A 209 18.35 8.33 2.71
C GLU A 209 17.16 7.66 3.42
N THR A 210 15.96 8.22 3.27
CA THR A 210 14.72 7.59 3.76
C THR A 210 14.45 6.26 3.05
N VAL A 211 14.63 6.23 1.73
CA VAL A 211 14.46 5.01 0.93
C VAL A 211 15.42 3.90 1.42
N GLU A 212 16.69 4.21 1.57
CA GLU A 212 17.71 3.27 2.04
C GLU A 212 17.41 2.78 3.46
N TRP A 213 17.02 3.71 4.35
CA TRP A 213 16.62 3.37 5.72
C TRP A 213 15.46 2.38 5.72
N TYR A 214 14.39 2.68 4.98
CA TYR A 214 13.20 1.84 4.90
C TYR A 214 13.51 0.48 4.28
N GLN A 215 14.24 0.45 3.17
CA GLN A 215 14.67 -0.80 2.53
C GLN A 215 15.48 -1.69 3.49
N SER A 216 16.33 -1.10 4.33
CA SER A 216 17.12 -1.86 5.32
C SER A 216 16.24 -2.59 6.35
N LYS A 217 15.08 -2.01 6.73
CA LYS A 217 14.12 -2.64 7.64
C LYS A 217 13.42 -3.81 6.97
N LEU A 218 12.93 -3.60 5.75
CA LEU A 218 12.25 -4.65 4.97
C LEU A 218 13.20 -5.79 4.61
N GLU A 219 14.44 -5.48 4.25
CA GLU A 219 15.45 -6.49 3.91
C GLU A 219 15.67 -7.48 5.06
N GLY A 220 15.65 -7.00 6.31
CA GLY A 220 15.76 -7.85 7.49
C GLY A 220 14.65 -8.89 7.55
N LEU A 221 13.41 -8.48 7.31
CA LEU A 221 12.24 -9.36 7.30
C LEU A 221 12.26 -10.36 6.13
N LEU A 222 12.63 -9.87 4.94
CA LEU A 222 12.72 -10.72 3.75
C LEU A 222 13.83 -11.80 3.90
N LYS A 223 14.95 -11.47 4.54
CA LYS A 223 16.03 -12.42 4.87
C LYS A 223 15.56 -13.50 5.86
N MET A 224 14.61 -13.21 6.72
CA MET A 224 13.97 -14.21 7.58
C MET A 224 13.08 -15.19 6.80
N GLY A 225 12.73 -14.89 5.55
CA GLY A 225 11.85 -15.73 4.73
C GLY A 225 10.41 -15.24 4.65
N VAL A 226 10.11 -14.02 5.11
CA VAL A 226 8.81 -13.38 4.90
C VAL A 226 8.53 -13.28 3.40
N GLY A 227 7.37 -13.79 2.97
CA GLY A 227 7.02 -13.92 1.55
C GLY A 227 6.39 -12.68 0.96
N ALA A 228 5.70 -11.87 1.77
CA ALA A 228 5.03 -10.66 1.32
C ALA A 228 4.96 -9.60 2.43
N ILE A 229 4.87 -8.35 2.02
CA ILE A 229 4.66 -7.19 2.90
C ILE A 229 3.41 -6.46 2.43
N LYS A 230 2.41 -6.31 3.32
CA LYS A 230 1.28 -5.40 3.11
C LYS A 230 1.75 -3.99 3.50
N VAL A 231 1.75 -3.08 2.55
CA VAL A 231 2.02 -1.66 2.76
C VAL A 231 0.69 -0.95 2.86
N ASP A 232 0.31 -0.56 4.08
CA ASP A 232 -0.97 0.07 4.37
C ASP A 232 -0.80 1.57 4.60
N PHE A 233 -1.89 2.33 4.47
CA PHE A 233 -1.93 3.78 4.62
C PHE A 233 -0.98 4.54 3.65
N GLY A 234 -0.63 5.78 3.99
CA GLY A 234 0.22 6.67 3.19
C GLY A 234 -0.49 7.97 2.80
N GLU A 235 -1.82 7.97 2.77
CA GLU A 235 -2.69 9.11 2.43
C GLU A 235 -2.60 10.25 3.44
N GLY A 236 -2.07 10.02 4.64
CA GLY A 236 -1.76 11.05 5.64
C GLY A 236 -0.56 11.93 5.30
N ALA A 237 0.17 11.63 4.22
CA ALA A 237 1.23 12.50 3.71
C ALA A 237 0.62 13.85 3.27
N PRO A 238 1.08 15.00 3.82
CA PRO A 238 0.44 16.28 3.57
C PRO A 238 0.65 16.74 2.12
N LEU A 239 -0.43 17.04 1.39
CA LEU A 239 -0.39 17.50 -0.01
C LEU A 239 0.44 18.77 -0.21
N ASN A 240 0.41 19.67 0.76
CA ASN A 240 1.16 20.92 0.77
C ASN A 240 2.38 20.85 1.69
N GLY A 241 2.88 19.65 1.96
CA GLY A 241 4.04 19.42 2.80
C GLY A 241 5.34 19.96 2.19
N LEU A 242 6.37 20.03 3.02
CA LEU A 242 7.73 20.35 2.58
C LEU A 242 8.48 19.04 2.34
N TYR A 243 8.60 18.69 1.07
CA TYR A 243 9.29 17.50 0.61
C TYR A 243 10.74 17.80 0.21
N HIS A 244 11.61 16.83 0.34
CA HIS A 244 13.04 16.95 -0.02
C HIS A 244 13.22 17.27 -1.52
N SER A 245 12.34 16.74 -2.37
CA SER A 245 12.32 17.04 -3.81
C SER A 245 11.97 18.49 -4.15
N GLY A 246 11.45 19.27 -3.21
CA GLY A 246 10.90 20.60 -3.43
C GLY A 246 9.53 20.62 -4.12
N ARG A 247 8.94 19.43 -4.37
CA ARG A 247 7.58 19.27 -4.91
C ARG A 247 6.57 19.23 -3.76
N THR A 248 5.31 19.47 -4.07
CA THR A 248 4.17 19.18 -3.19
C THR A 248 3.84 17.68 -3.26
N GLY A 249 3.15 17.16 -2.25
CA GLY A 249 2.68 15.78 -2.20
C GLY A 249 1.54 15.48 -3.16
#